data_da73150bf310a99350245a25358d83ee
#
_entry.id   da73150bf310a99350245a25358d83ee
#
_cell.length_a   1.000
_cell.length_b   1.000
_cell.length_c   1.000
_cell.angle_alpha   90.00
_cell.angle_beta   90.00
_cell.angle_gamma   90.00
#
_symmetry.space_group_name_H-M   'P 1'
#
loop_
_entity.id
_entity.type
_entity.pdbx_description
1 polymer ?
#
loop_
_entity_poly.entity_id
_entity_poly.type
_entity_poly.pdbx_seq_one_letter_code
_entity_poly.pdbx_strand_id
1 'polypeptide(L)'
;MRKVTKMLMTLGAAAMAATGAVGVAHAQRDPAYEAAREAGQVGEQIDGYLGIVGTATPALRAMVNDINIKRKAAYTRRAANSASVEQFAFVSGCNLIARTAPGEKYQAPDGSWQTRGSGPPQRDPRCV
;
A
#
# COMPACT_ATOMS: atom_id res chain seq x y z
N MET A 1 -15.64 67.61 22.48
CA MET A 1 -15.39 66.78 21.28
C MET A 1 -14.78 65.48 21.72
N ARG A 2 -15.54 64.42 21.66
CA ARG A 2 -15.05 63.09 21.98
C ARG A 2 -14.75 62.35 20.66
N LYS A 3 -13.49 62.04 20.43
CA LYS A 3 -13.07 61.19 19.29
C LYS A 3 -13.39 59.74 19.68
N VAL A 4 -14.34 59.14 19.00
CA VAL A 4 -14.63 57.68 19.10
C VAL A 4 -13.66 56.97 18.19
N THR A 5 -12.67 56.33 18.78
CA THR A 5 -11.74 55.45 18.06
C THR A 5 -12.46 54.14 17.78
N LYS A 6 -12.83 53.91 16.53
CA LYS A 6 -13.38 52.60 16.07
C LYS A 6 -12.27 51.60 16.06
N MET A 7 -12.29 50.71 17.02
CA MET A 7 -11.45 49.53 17.07
C MET A 7 -11.99 48.50 16.06
N LEU A 8 -11.30 48.36 14.94
CA LEU A 8 -11.57 47.28 14.00
C LEU A 8 -11.03 45.99 14.60
N MET A 9 -11.94 45.15 15.07
CA MET A 9 -11.61 43.74 15.32
C MET A 9 -11.52 43.02 13.99
N THR A 10 -10.33 42.75 13.55
CA THR A 10 -10.10 41.76 12.49
C THR A 10 -10.27 40.37 13.10
N LEU A 11 -11.42 39.75 12.84
CA LEU A 11 -11.55 38.29 13.03
C LEU A 11 -10.62 37.63 12.05
N GLY A 12 -9.49 37.13 12.53
CA GLY A 12 -8.67 36.18 11.82
C GLY A 12 -9.45 34.87 11.72
N ALA A 13 -10.00 34.59 10.55
CA ALA A 13 -10.51 33.26 10.24
C ALA A 13 -9.31 32.32 10.20
N ALA A 14 -9.12 31.55 11.26
CA ALA A 14 -8.20 30.42 11.23
C ALA A 14 -8.85 29.36 10.32
N ALA A 15 -8.42 29.31 9.07
CA ALA A 15 -8.74 28.21 8.19
C ALA A 15 -8.02 26.96 8.73
N MET A 16 -8.71 26.18 9.54
CA MET A 16 -8.27 24.82 9.84
C MET A 16 -8.45 23.99 8.57
N ALA A 17 -7.39 23.88 7.79
CA ALA A 17 -7.33 22.90 6.73
C ALA A 17 -7.38 21.50 7.36
N ALA A 18 -8.51 20.83 7.22
CA ALA A 18 -8.65 19.43 7.60
C ALA A 18 -7.85 18.58 6.60
N THR A 19 -6.53 18.46 6.81
CA THR A 19 -5.63 17.68 5.97
C THR A 19 -5.50 16.23 6.44
N GLY A 20 -6.26 15.78 7.46
CA GLY A 20 -6.03 14.51 8.13
C GLY A 20 -6.44 13.26 7.35
N ALA A 21 -7.52 13.29 6.53
CA ALA A 21 -8.07 12.07 5.95
C ALA A 21 -7.34 11.62 4.66
N VAL A 22 -6.83 12.55 3.85
CA VAL A 22 -6.11 12.23 2.60
C VAL A 22 -4.65 11.87 2.87
N GLY A 23 -4.01 12.44 3.91
CA GLY A 23 -2.62 12.17 4.27
C GLY A 23 -2.37 10.76 4.79
N VAL A 24 -3.35 10.11 5.46
CA VAL A 24 -3.19 8.78 6.04
C VAL A 24 -3.14 7.69 4.96
N ALA A 25 -3.93 7.80 3.88
CA ALA A 25 -3.92 6.84 2.79
C ALA A 25 -2.61 6.88 1.99
N HIS A 26 -2.01 8.07 1.83
CA HIS A 26 -0.71 8.24 1.17
C HIS A 26 0.48 7.93 2.07
N ALA A 27 0.37 8.10 3.39
CA ALA A 27 1.41 7.78 4.36
C ALA A 27 1.69 6.27 4.46
N GLN A 28 0.79 5.40 3.97
CA GLN A 28 0.97 3.95 3.97
C GLN A 28 1.88 3.47 2.84
N ARG A 29 2.16 4.30 1.84
CA ARG A 29 3.10 3.99 0.77
C ARG A 29 4.31 4.90 0.85
N ASP A 30 5.44 4.32 1.20
CA ASP A 30 6.74 4.95 1.05
C ASP A 30 6.96 5.33 -0.42
N PRO A 31 7.48 6.54 -0.73
CA PRO A 31 7.79 6.95 -2.10
C PRO A 31 8.73 5.99 -2.83
N ALA A 32 9.69 5.38 -2.12
CA ALA A 32 10.59 4.39 -2.70
C ALA A 32 9.85 3.10 -3.08
N TYR A 33 8.87 2.69 -2.30
CA TYR A 33 8.01 1.55 -2.61
C TYR A 33 7.13 1.83 -3.83
N GLU A 34 6.51 3.00 -3.91
CA GLU A 34 5.70 3.39 -5.06
C GLU A 34 6.55 3.41 -6.35
N ALA A 35 7.73 4.02 -6.29
CA ALA A 35 8.67 4.05 -7.42
C ALA A 35 9.09 2.65 -7.87
N ALA A 36 9.35 1.74 -6.94
CA ALA A 36 9.72 0.36 -7.24
C ALA A 36 8.55 -0.42 -7.90
N ARG A 37 7.32 -0.16 -7.49
CA ARG A 37 6.12 -0.73 -8.13
C ARG A 37 5.96 -0.25 -9.57
N GLU A 38 6.05 1.04 -9.78
CA GLU A 38 5.94 1.67 -11.11
C GLU A 38 7.04 1.18 -12.04
N ALA A 39 8.26 1.01 -11.52
CA ALA A 39 9.39 0.51 -12.29
C ALA A 39 9.35 -1.01 -12.54
N GLY A 40 8.38 -1.73 -11.98
CA GLY A 40 8.28 -3.18 -12.11
C GLY A 40 9.38 -3.96 -11.39
N GLN A 41 10.02 -3.36 -10.40
CA GLN A 41 11.09 -4.00 -9.61
C GLN A 41 10.55 -4.87 -8.48
N VAL A 42 9.31 -4.67 -8.09
CA VAL A 42 8.61 -5.47 -7.08
C VAL A 42 7.22 -5.84 -7.58
N GLY A 43 6.66 -6.89 -7.01
CA GLY A 43 5.31 -7.34 -7.34
C GLY A 43 4.66 -8.07 -6.18
N GLU A 44 3.33 -8.13 -6.20
CA GLU A 44 2.55 -8.86 -5.21
C GLU A 44 2.61 -10.36 -5.48
N GLN A 45 2.91 -11.14 -4.45
CA GLN A 45 2.96 -12.60 -4.53
C GLN A 45 1.66 -13.24 -4.02
N ILE A 46 1.43 -14.47 -4.45
CA ILE A 46 0.25 -15.27 -4.07
C ILE A 46 0.22 -15.50 -2.56
N ASP A 47 1.38 -15.59 -1.92
CA ASP A 47 1.51 -15.84 -0.48
C ASP A 47 1.17 -14.63 0.41
N GLY A 48 0.87 -13.48 -0.18
CA GLY A 48 0.53 -12.25 0.54
C GLY A 48 1.72 -11.35 0.86
N TYR A 49 2.91 -11.71 0.41
CA TYR A 49 4.13 -10.92 0.61
C TYR A 49 4.60 -10.27 -0.69
N LEU A 50 5.41 -9.24 -0.55
CA LEU A 50 6.01 -8.54 -1.67
C LEU A 50 7.25 -9.31 -2.14
N GLY A 51 7.38 -9.48 -3.45
CA GLY A 51 8.54 -10.10 -4.08
C GLY A 51 9.36 -9.12 -4.91
N ILE A 52 10.60 -9.49 -5.19
CA ILE A 52 11.51 -8.76 -6.07
C ILE A 52 11.46 -9.39 -7.45
N VAL A 53 11.24 -8.55 -8.46
CA VAL A 53 11.24 -8.94 -9.87
C VAL A 53 12.60 -8.57 -10.47
N GLY A 54 13.33 -9.58 -10.94
CA GLY A 54 14.65 -9.37 -11.53
C GLY A 54 15.75 -9.18 -10.49
N THR A 55 16.69 -8.28 -10.76
CA THR A 55 17.88 -8.09 -9.93
C THR A 55 17.59 -7.34 -8.65
N ALA A 56 17.96 -7.91 -7.52
CA ALA A 56 17.81 -7.30 -6.21
C ALA A 56 19.04 -6.46 -5.85
N THR A 57 18.87 -5.14 -5.70
CA THR A 57 19.88 -4.30 -5.07
C THR A 57 19.78 -4.40 -3.54
N PRO A 58 20.85 -4.08 -2.79
CA PRO A 58 20.78 -4.06 -1.32
C PRO A 58 19.68 -3.17 -0.78
N ALA A 59 19.49 -1.98 -1.36
CA ALA A 59 18.44 -1.05 -0.95
C ALA A 59 17.03 -1.61 -1.23
N LEU A 60 16.82 -2.20 -2.39
CA LEU A 60 15.55 -2.83 -2.76
C LEU A 60 15.23 -4.00 -1.82
N ARG A 61 16.22 -4.82 -1.52
CA ARG A 61 16.08 -5.96 -0.62
C ARG A 61 15.71 -5.54 0.79
N ALA A 62 16.36 -4.50 1.31
CA ALA A 62 16.06 -3.94 2.63
C ALA A 62 14.63 -3.40 2.70
N MET A 63 14.19 -2.68 1.68
CA MET A 63 12.83 -2.14 1.60
C MET A 63 11.79 -3.26 1.57
N VAL A 64 11.97 -4.28 0.74
CA VAL A 64 11.05 -5.42 0.64
C VAL A 64 10.97 -6.19 1.95
N ASN A 65 12.12 -6.43 2.59
CA ASN A 65 12.16 -7.09 3.90
C ASN A 65 11.39 -6.31 4.96
N ASP A 66 11.55 -4.99 5.02
CA ASP A 66 10.84 -4.13 5.97
C ASP A 66 9.33 -4.19 5.75
N ILE A 67 8.87 -4.09 4.52
CA ILE A 67 7.45 -4.21 4.16
C ILE A 67 6.91 -5.58 4.57
N ASN A 68 7.62 -6.66 4.30
CA ASN A 68 7.17 -8.01 4.61
C ASN A 68 7.14 -8.30 6.11
N ILE A 69 8.05 -7.74 6.89
CA ILE A 69 8.00 -7.79 8.37
C ILE A 69 6.72 -7.12 8.88
N LYS A 70 6.41 -5.95 8.37
CA LYS A 70 5.18 -5.22 8.74
C LYS A 70 3.91 -5.96 8.31
N ARG A 71 3.91 -6.56 7.13
CA ARG A 71 2.80 -7.39 6.64
C ARG A 71 2.59 -8.61 7.53
N LYS A 72 3.65 -9.33 7.85
CA LYS A 72 3.58 -10.51 8.73
C LYS A 72 3.00 -10.15 10.10
N ALA A 73 3.45 -9.06 10.69
CA ALA A 73 2.91 -8.57 11.94
C ALA A 73 1.41 -8.25 11.84
N ALA A 74 0.98 -7.60 10.75
CA ALA A 74 -0.42 -7.30 10.50
C ALA A 74 -1.26 -8.57 10.30
N TYR A 75 -0.78 -9.52 9.54
CA TYR A 75 -1.46 -10.80 9.31
C TYR A 75 -1.61 -11.61 10.60
N THR A 76 -0.56 -11.63 11.41
CA THR A 76 -0.58 -12.30 12.72
C THR A 76 -1.64 -11.71 13.64
N ARG A 77 -1.71 -10.38 13.72
CA ARG A 77 -2.72 -9.70 14.56
C ARG A 77 -4.15 -9.96 14.06
N ARG A 78 -4.36 -9.94 12.74
CA ARG A 78 -5.70 -10.09 12.14
C ARG A 78 -6.18 -11.52 12.12
N ALA A 79 -5.29 -12.48 11.94
CA ALA A 79 -5.61 -13.89 12.01
C ALA A 79 -6.05 -14.28 13.41
N ALA A 80 -5.38 -13.77 14.44
CA ALA A 80 -5.61 -14.07 15.84
C ALA A 80 -5.82 -15.58 16.05
N ASN A 81 -7.00 -16.00 16.54
CA ASN A 81 -7.34 -17.41 16.75
C ASN A 81 -8.34 -17.95 15.71
N SER A 82 -8.69 -17.17 14.70
CA SER A 82 -9.76 -17.51 13.75
C SER A 82 -9.25 -18.23 12.48
N ALA A 83 -7.97 -18.05 12.12
CA ALA A 83 -7.34 -18.66 10.95
C ALA A 83 -5.83 -18.79 11.18
N SER A 84 -5.16 -19.58 10.35
CA SER A 84 -3.70 -19.55 10.34
C SER A 84 -3.19 -18.24 9.72
N VAL A 85 -1.99 -17.83 10.10
CA VAL A 85 -1.35 -16.64 9.53
C VAL A 85 -1.17 -16.79 8.01
N GLU A 86 -0.82 -18.01 7.57
CA GLU A 86 -0.64 -18.34 6.15
C GLU A 86 -1.94 -18.24 5.36
N GLN A 87 -3.05 -18.70 5.91
CA GLN A 87 -4.36 -18.57 5.27
C GLN A 87 -4.75 -17.10 5.13
N PHE A 88 -4.53 -16.32 6.20
CA PHE A 88 -4.82 -14.89 6.17
C PHE A 88 -3.91 -14.16 5.17
N ALA A 89 -2.63 -14.51 5.14
CA ALA A 89 -1.67 -13.97 4.18
C ALA A 89 -2.08 -14.29 2.74
N PHE A 90 -2.50 -15.53 2.47
CA PHE A 90 -2.98 -15.94 1.16
C PHE A 90 -4.20 -15.12 0.71
N VAL A 91 -5.21 -14.97 1.56
CA VAL A 91 -6.40 -14.15 1.24
C VAL A 91 -6.00 -12.69 0.98
N SER A 92 -5.07 -12.17 1.77
CA SER A 92 -4.54 -10.82 1.56
C SER A 92 -3.80 -10.70 0.23
N GLY A 93 -3.03 -11.71 -0.15
CA GLY A 93 -2.37 -11.80 -1.46
C GLY A 93 -3.37 -11.76 -2.61
N CYS A 94 -4.47 -12.52 -2.52
CA CYS A 94 -5.57 -12.46 -3.48
C CYS A 94 -6.08 -11.03 -3.69
N ASN A 95 -6.31 -10.31 -2.59
CA ASN A 95 -6.83 -8.95 -2.62
C ASN A 95 -5.79 -7.95 -3.15
N LEU A 96 -4.53 -8.10 -2.76
CA LEU A 96 -3.44 -7.23 -3.22
C LEU A 96 -3.20 -7.39 -4.72
N ILE A 97 -3.24 -8.61 -5.24
CA ILE A 97 -3.13 -8.87 -6.68
C ILE A 97 -4.31 -8.26 -7.42
N ALA A 98 -5.53 -8.40 -6.89
CA ALA A 98 -6.72 -7.80 -7.50
C ALA A 98 -6.66 -6.28 -7.60
N ARG A 99 -5.94 -5.62 -6.69
CA ARG A 99 -5.79 -4.16 -6.62
C ARG A 99 -4.59 -3.61 -7.38
N THR A 100 -3.77 -4.45 -7.99
CA THR A 100 -2.65 -3.96 -8.80
C THR A 100 -3.15 -3.04 -9.90
N ALA A 101 -2.43 -1.96 -10.17
CA ALA A 101 -2.72 -1.04 -11.25
C ALA A 101 -2.13 -1.56 -12.57
N PRO A 102 -2.68 -1.15 -13.73
CA PRO A 102 -2.08 -1.46 -15.02
C PRO A 102 -0.59 -1.06 -15.05
N GLY A 103 0.25 -1.96 -15.55
CA GLY A 103 1.71 -1.79 -15.59
C GLY A 103 2.46 -2.33 -14.39
N GLU A 104 1.79 -2.58 -13.26
CA GLU A 104 2.43 -3.19 -12.09
C GLU A 104 2.61 -4.69 -12.25
N LYS A 105 3.59 -5.24 -11.53
CA LYS A 105 3.88 -6.69 -11.54
C LYS A 105 3.11 -7.42 -10.47
N TYR A 106 2.70 -8.64 -10.80
CA TYR A 106 2.09 -9.58 -9.86
C TYR A 106 2.47 -11.01 -10.24
N GLN A 107 2.35 -11.91 -9.29
CA GLN A 107 2.62 -13.33 -9.50
C GLN A 107 1.35 -14.04 -9.96
N ALA A 108 1.42 -14.71 -11.10
CA ALA A 108 0.36 -15.56 -11.60
C ALA A 108 0.30 -16.90 -10.83
N PRO A 109 -0.80 -17.69 -10.97
CA PRO A 109 -0.94 -18.97 -10.27
C PRO A 109 0.19 -19.98 -10.52
N ASP A 110 0.84 -19.92 -11.67
CA ASP A 110 1.99 -20.77 -12.00
C ASP A 110 3.33 -20.30 -11.39
N GLY A 111 3.31 -19.19 -10.64
CA GLY A 111 4.49 -18.60 -10.02
C GLY A 111 5.23 -17.60 -10.89
N SER A 112 4.86 -17.45 -12.17
CA SER A 112 5.51 -16.50 -13.07
C SER A 112 5.11 -15.05 -12.78
N TRP A 113 6.02 -14.12 -13.04
CA TRP A 113 5.72 -12.70 -12.96
C TRP A 113 4.97 -12.24 -14.21
N GLN A 114 3.86 -11.56 -13.99
CA GLN A 114 3.04 -10.97 -15.04
C GLN A 114 2.93 -9.47 -14.84
N THR A 115 2.65 -8.76 -15.93
CA THR A 115 2.33 -7.34 -15.89
C THR A 115 0.83 -7.16 -15.92
N ARG A 116 0.28 -6.39 -14.97
CA ARG A 116 -1.15 -6.09 -14.96
C ARG A 116 -1.54 -5.33 -16.22
N GLY A 117 -2.50 -5.86 -16.94
CA GLY A 117 -3.15 -5.18 -18.06
C GLY A 117 -4.36 -4.35 -17.63
N SER A 118 -5.17 -3.94 -18.59
CA SER A 118 -6.42 -3.20 -18.33
C SER A 118 -7.54 -4.08 -17.78
N GLY A 119 -7.48 -5.39 -18.03
CA GLY A 119 -8.44 -6.37 -17.53
C GLY A 119 -8.08 -6.93 -16.16
N PRO A 120 -8.87 -7.87 -15.63
CA PRO A 120 -8.59 -8.50 -14.35
C PRO A 120 -7.28 -9.30 -14.40
N PRO A 121 -6.54 -9.41 -13.27
CA PRO A 121 -5.33 -10.22 -13.21
C PRO A 121 -5.69 -11.72 -13.18
N GLN A 122 -4.71 -12.54 -13.54
CA GLN A 122 -4.80 -13.97 -13.31
C GLN A 122 -4.62 -14.24 -11.81
N ARG A 123 -5.60 -14.83 -11.17
CA ARG A 123 -5.56 -15.15 -9.75
C ARG A 123 -5.69 -16.65 -9.52
N ASP A 124 -5.15 -17.10 -8.41
CA ASP A 124 -5.36 -18.49 -7.95
C ASP A 124 -6.87 -18.80 -7.87
N PRO A 125 -7.31 -19.96 -8.37
CA PRO A 125 -8.73 -20.34 -8.31
C PRO A 125 -9.33 -20.37 -6.91
N ARG A 126 -8.50 -20.50 -5.88
CA ARG A 126 -8.93 -20.46 -4.47
C ARG A 126 -9.22 -19.04 -3.98
N CYS A 127 -8.86 -18.01 -4.75
CA CYS A 127 -9.22 -16.62 -4.44
C CYS A 127 -10.72 -16.41 -4.65
N VAL A 128 -11.37 -15.90 -3.63
CA VAL A 128 -12.81 -15.60 -3.65
C VAL A 128 -13.07 -14.12 -3.47
#